data_d1e741aa9cb2242f8ebcdddb8313a79a
#
_entry.id   d1e741aa9cb2242f8ebcdddb8313a79a
#
_cell.length_a   1.000
_cell.length_b   1.000
_cell.length_c   1.000
_cell.angle_alpha   90.00
_cell.angle_beta   90.00
_cell.angle_gamma   90.00
#
_symmetry.space_group_name_H-M   'P 1'
#
loop_
_entity.id
_entity.type
_entity.pdbx_description
1 polymer ?
#
loop_
_entity_poly.entity_id
_entity_poly.type
_entity_poly.pdbx_seq_one_letter_code
_entity_poly.pdbx_strand_id
1 'polypeptide(L)'
;MWLLGAGPLGAFLGKLGEVQTNDPGAFLPVGAESTEAGELAEEFDRGDTVPAIVVLSADQELTGSQLAEAGTLGERIGDQSWVSGEVVGPLPGTEDPSVAQLVVPIGAENDTGDSVAELRELLADHSLPGIQAQVTGPAGYAADLVAAFGGIDSTLLLVAVVAVLVILVAVYRSPLLPVLVIVASLLALGLSGALVYAAADAGLVSLNGQSQGILFILVVGACTDYALLLVARYREELAVHERVPEAVLAAVRGVTGPVLASGGTVILGVLCLLAADLAS
;
A
#
# COMPACT_ATOMS: atom_id res chain seq x y z
N MET A 1 10.00 -27.58 -11.18
CA MET A 1 10.40 -26.39 -11.97
C MET A 1 9.68 -25.12 -11.55
N TRP A 2 8.33 -25.10 -11.42
CA TRP A 2 7.59 -23.90 -11.03
C TRP A 2 7.96 -23.35 -9.64
N LEU A 3 8.14 -24.20 -8.63
CA LEU A 3 8.52 -23.77 -7.26
C LEU A 3 9.91 -23.13 -7.19
N LEU A 4 10.85 -23.52 -8.06
CA LEU A 4 12.20 -22.93 -8.11
C LEU A 4 12.22 -21.58 -8.86
N GLY A 5 11.30 -21.36 -9.78
CA GLY A 5 11.20 -20.08 -10.51
C GLY A 5 10.41 -19.02 -9.76
N ALA A 6 9.50 -19.41 -8.89
CA ALA A 6 8.57 -18.49 -8.23
C ALA A 6 9.06 -18.01 -6.85
N GLY A 7 10.01 -18.68 -6.21
CA GLY A 7 10.62 -18.20 -4.95
C GLY A 7 11.25 -16.81 -5.09
N PRO A 8 12.04 -16.53 -6.13
CA PRO A 8 12.56 -15.19 -6.41
C PRO A 8 11.48 -14.17 -6.73
N LEU A 9 10.35 -14.58 -7.35
CA LEU A 9 9.26 -13.68 -7.69
C LEU A 9 8.50 -13.16 -6.44
N GLY A 10 8.46 -13.95 -5.36
CA GLY A 10 7.91 -13.49 -4.08
C GLY A 10 8.67 -12.31 -3.45
N ALA A 11 9.97 -12.18 -3.73
CA ALA A 11 10.77 -11.05 -3.26
C ALA A 11 10.31 -9.70 -3.87
N PHE A 12 9.73 -9.70 -5.07
CA PHE A 12 9.20 -8.50 -5.69
C PHE A 12 7.92 -7.97 -5.00
N LEU A 13 7.17 -8.84 -4.33
CA LEU A 13 6.01 -8.39 -3.54
C LEU A 13 6.44 -7.47 -2.39
N GLY A 14 7.58 -7.76 -1.74
CA GLY A 14 8.15 -6.89 -0.72
C GLY A 14 8.74 -5.60 -1.27
N LYS A 15 9.10 -5.56 -2.55
CA LYS A 15 9.65 -4.38 -3.22
C LYS A 15 8.59 -3.46 -3.84
N LEU A 16 7.33 -3.89 -3.91
CA LEU A 16 6.27 -3.04 -4.44
C LEU A 16 6.14 -1.72 -3.66
N GLY A 17 6.41 -1.74 -2.34
CA GLY A 17 6.46 -0.53 -1.52
C GLY A 17 7.51 0.49 -1.97
N GLU A 18 8.64 0.05 -2.55
CA GLU A 18 9.72 0.92 -3.01
C GLU A 18 9.33 1.76 -4.26
N VAL A 19 8.33 1.29 -5.03
CA VAL A 19 7.84 1.95 -6.27
C VAL A 19 6.45 2.54 -6.11
N GLN A 20 5.93 2.60 -4.88
CA GLN A 20 4.65 3.23 -4.59
C GLN A 20 4.78 4.74 -4.53
N THR A 21 3.83 5.43 -5.14
CA THR A 21 3.63 6.87 -5.00
C THR A 21 2.29 7.08 -4.30
N ASN A 22 2.33 7.50 -3.03
CA ASN A 22 1.13 7.77 -2.24
C ASN A 22 0.82 9.29 -2.23
N ASP A 23 1.08 9.97 -3.36
CA ASP A 23 0.73 11.37 -3.54
C ASP A 23 -0.80 11.51 -3.64
N PRO A 24 -1.44 12.33 -2.78
CA PRO A 24 -2.87 12.62 -2.89
C PRO A 24 -3.28 13.22 -4.23
N GLY A 25 -2.38 13.93 -4.91
CA GLY A 25 -2.58 14.51 -6.23
C GLY A 25 -2.79 13.46 -7.33
N ALA A 26 -2.19 12.28 -7.17
CA ALA A 26 -2.32 11.18 -8.14
C ALA A 26 -3.75 10.61 -8.28
N PHE A 27 -4.66 10.94 -7.35
CA PHE A 27 -6.07 10.51 -7.38
C PHE A 27 -7.02 11.55 -7.97
N LEU A 28 -6.52 12.75 -8.28
CA LEU A 28 -7.34 13.82 -8.80
C LEU A 28 -7.46 13.72 -10.33
N PRO A 29 -8.58 14.18 -10.91
CA PRO A 29 -8.69 14.27 -12.36
C PRO A 29 -7.58 15.15 -12.96
N VAL A 30 -7.10 14.78 -14.15
CA VAL A 30 -6.14 15.59 -14.89
C VAL A 30 -6.74 16.98 -15.14
N GLY A 31 -6.04 18.06 -14.72
CA GLY A 31 -6.53 19.44 -14.82
C GLY A 31 -7.46 19.87 -13.69
N ALA A 32 -7.50 19.18 -12.56
CA ALA A 32 -8.16 19.71 -11.36
C ALA A 32 -7.39 20.95 -10.86
N GLU A 33 -8.11 21.98 -10.44
CA GLU A 33 -7.53 23.24 -9.95
C GLU A 33 -6.54 23.02 -8.79
N SER A 34 -6.81 22.01 -7.95
CA SER A 34 -5.89 21.61 -6.87
C SER A 34 -4.61 20.97 -7.38
N THR A 35 -4.63 20.26 -8.52
CA THR A 35 -3.44 19.70 -9.15
C THR A 35 -2.59 20.79 -9.78
N GLU A 36 -3.22 21.72 -10.50
CA GLU A 36 -2.54 22.89 -11.08
C GLU A 36 -1.93 23.78 -9.97
N ALA A 37 -2.65 23.94 -8.86
CA ALA A 37 -2.14 24.68 -7.70
C ALA A 37 -0.96 23.95 -7.03
N GLY A 38 -0.98 22.60 -6.99
CA GLY A 38 0.11 21.76 -6.52
C GLY A 38 1.36 21.91 -7.38
N GLU A 39 1.21 21.80 -8.72
CA GLU A 39 2.32 21.98 -9.67
C GLU A 39 2.93 23.38 -9.58
N LEU A 40 2.11 24.41 -9.41
CA LEU A 40 2.61 25.78 -9.18
C LEU A 40 3.31 25.90 -7.83
N ALA A 41 2.85 25.23 -6.79
CA ALA A 41 3.49 25.23 -5.49
C ALA A 41 4.87 24.55 -5.53
N GLU A 42 5.04 23.50 -6.33
CA GLU A 42 6.35 22.84 -6.54
C GLU A 42 7.40 23.78 -7.17
N GLU A 43 6.98 24.79 -7.95
CA GLU A 43 7.91 25.80 -8.48
C GLU A 43 8.46 26.73 -7.38
N PHE A 44 7.71 26.89 -6.29
CA PHE A 44 8.10 27.70 -5.12
C PHE A 44 8.77 26.85 -4.04
N ASP A 45 8.34 25.62 -3.89
CA ASP A 45 8.96 24.63 -3.01
C ASP A 45 10.03 23.92 -3.82
N ARG A 46 11.27 23.87 -3.32
CA ARG A 46 12.39 23.24 -4.04
C ARG A 46 12.25 21.71 -4.14
N GLY A 47 11.09 21.16 -3.79
CA GLY A 47 10.74 19.74 -3.94
C GLY A 47 11.51 18.77 -3.03
N ASP A 48 12.42 19.29 -2.22
CA ASP A 48 13.36 18.48 -1.43
C ASP A 48 12.79 18.05 -0.07
N THR A 49 11.62 18.58 0.35
CA THR A 49 11.08 18.31 1.69
C THR A 49 9.56 18.22 1.73
N VAL A 50 9.04 17.34 2.60
CA VAL A 50 7.63 17.25 2.95
C VAL A 50 7.48 17.70 4.40
N PRO A 51 6.75 18.79 4.70
CA PRO A 51 6.68 19.31 6.07
C PRO A 51 5.77 18.46 6.96
N ALA A 52 6.30 18.04 8.11
CA ALA A 52 5.52 17.58 9.25
C ALA A 52 5.31 18.75 10.21
N ILE A 53 4.11 18.89 10.76
CA ILE A 53 3.78 19.89 11.76
C ILE A 53 3.57 19.20 13.10
N VAL A 54 4.42 19.49 14.08
CA VAL A 54 4.24 19.04 15.45
C VAL A 54 3.45 20.11 16.21
N VAL A 55 2.23 19.79 16.60
CA VAL A 55 1.38 20.64 17.41
C VAL A 55 1.59 20.31 18.87
N LEU A 56 1.99 21.28 19.63
CA LEU A 56 2.17 21.23 21.08
C LEU A 56 0.99 21.93 21.74
N SER A 57 0.23 21.24 22.59
CA SER A 57 -0.95 21.81 23.26
C SER A 57 -0.90 21.53 24.75
N ALA A 58 -1.34 22.52 25.55
CA ALA A 58 -1.45 22.43 27.00
C ALA A 58 -2.85 22.90 27.46
N ASP A 59 -3.22 22.52 28.69
CA ASP A 59 -4.51 22.96 29.29
C ASP A 59 -4.55 24.47 29.64
N GLN A 60 -3.39 25.10 29.65
CA GLN A 60 -3.20 26.52 29.98
C GLN A 60 -2.20 27.15 29.01
N GLU A 61 -2.10 28.48 29.05
CA GLU A 61 -1.12 29.23 28.26
C GLU A 61 0.32 28.66 28.48
N LEU A 62 1.02 28.42 27.35
CA LEU A 62 2.39 27.90 27.38
C LEU A 62 3.33 28.91 28.00
N THR A 63 4.02 28.47 29.02
CA THR A 63 5.02 29.29 29.70
C THR A 63 6.30 29.43 28.88
N GLY A 64 7.07 30.50 29.14
CA GLY A 64 8.37 30.69 28.47
C GLY A 64 9.35 29.53 28.69
N SER A 65 9.29 28.82 29.85
CA SER A 65 10.09 27.62 30.11
C SER A 65 9.67 26.45 29.24
N GLN A 66 8.36 26.24 29.05
CA GLN A 66 7.82 25.17 28.20
C GLN A 66 8.15 25.42 26.72
N LEU A 67 8.09 26.68 26.26
CA LEU A 67 8.53 27.04 24.92
C LEU A 67 10.05 26.82 24.73
N ALA A 68 10.88 27.13 25.75
CA ALA A 68 12.30 26.82 25.68
C ALA A 68 12.60 25.32 25.63
N GLU A 69 11.88 24.51 26.41
CA GLU A 69 11.97 23.04 26.33
C GLU A 69 11.52 22.50 24.98
N ALA A 70 10.45 23.05 24.42
CA ALA A 70 9.98 22.73 23.07
C ALA A 70 11.02 23.12 21.99
N GLY A 71 11.73 24.22 22.17
CA GLY A 71 12.86 24.60 21.30
C GLY A 71 14.00 23.58 21.35
N THR A 72 14.36 23.10 22.55
CA THR A 72 15.38 22.05 22.71
C THR A 72 14.94 20.73 22.09
N LEU A 73 13.64 20.42 22.14
CA LEU A 73 13.06 19.28 21.44
C LEU A 73 13.17 19.46 19.91
N GLY A 74 12.89 20.66 19.40
CA GLY A 74 13.07 21.01 17.98
C GLY A 74 14.51 20.84 17.49
N GLU A 75 15.52 21.24 18.30
CA GLU A 75 16.94 21.01 18.00
C GLU A 75 17.25 19.50 17.88
N ARG A 76 16.75 18.68 18.83
CA ARG A 76 16.96 17.23 18.78
C ARG A 76 16.29 16.56 17.59
N ILE A 77 15.13 17.06 17.17
CA ILE A 77 14.45 16.62 15.95
C ILE A 77 15.32 16.99 14.74
N GLY A 78 15.87 18.20 14.72
CA GLY A 78 16.74 18.69 13.66
C GLY A 78 18.03 17.87 13.47
N ASP A 79 18.52 17.20 14.52
CA ASP A 79 19.70 16.32 14.46
C ASP A 79 19.42 14.95 13.81
N GLN A 80 18.15 14.64 13.47
CA GLN A 80 17.80 13.35 12.85
C GLN A 80 18.18 13.31 11.36
N SER A 81 18.61 12.14 10.89
CA SER A 81 19.08 11.96 9.51
C SER A 81 18.01 12.13 8.42
N TRP A 82 16.74 11.98 8.79
CA TRP A 82 15.60 12.14 7.89
C TRP A 82 15.07 13.58 7.82
N VAL A 83 15.60 14.50 8.65
CA VAL A 83 15.29 15.94 8.57
C VAL A 83 16.20 16.60 7.54
N SER A 84 15.58 17.29 6.58
CA SER A 84 16.30 17.99 5.51
C SER A 84 16.04 19.48 5.58
N GLY A 85 16.78 20.18 6.44
CA GLY A 85 16.65 21.61 6.66
C GLY A 85 16.54 21.99 8.13
N GLU A 86 16.19 23.24 8.40
CA GLU A 86 16.06 23.76 9.76
C GLU A 86 14.64 23.51 10.30
N VAL A 87 14.53 22.97 11.51
CA VAL A 87 13.25 22.89 12.22
C VAL A 87 12.85 24.28 12.69
N VAL A 88 11.68 24.74 12.25
CA VAL A 88 11.20 26.08 12.55
C VAL A 88 10.25 26.04 13.75
N GLY A 89 10.52 26.89 14.74
CA GLY A 89 9.68 27.01 15.93
C GLY A 89 10.47 26.80 17.24
N PRO A 90 9.76 26.71 18.40
CA PRO A 90 8.29 26.72 18.54
C PRO A 90 7.64 28.06 18.20
N LEU A 91 6.60 28.02 17.36
CA LEU A 91 5.80 29.16 17.00
C LEU A 91 4.52 29.16 17.84
N PRO A 92 4.35 30.09 18.79
CA PRO A 92 3.13 30.18 19.60
C PRO A 92 1.92 30.55 18.73
N GLY A 93 0.77 29.99 19.07
CA GLY A 93 -0.50 30.36 18.45
C GLY A 93 -0.83 31.84 18.71
N THR A 94 -1.24 32.56 17.67
CA THR A 94 -1.60 33.99 17.79
C THR A 94 -2.97 34.22 18.41
N GLU A 95 -3.91 33.29 18.23
CA GLU A 95 -5.25 33.33 18.80
C GLU A 95 -5.37 32.51 20.09
N ASP A 96 -4.61 31.45 20.20
CA ASP A 96 -4.59 30.56 21.37
C ASP A 96 -3.16 30.35 21.87
N PRO A 97 -2.78 31.02 22.98
CA PRO A 97 -1.44 30.89 23.56
C PRO A 97 -1.19 29.55 24.28
N SER A 98 -2.19 28.69 24.39
CA SER A 98 -2.03 27.31 24.90
C SER A 98 -1.48 26.34 23.85
N VAL A 99 -1.32 26.82 22.60
CA VAL A 99 -0.84 25.99 21.49
C VAL A 99 0.43 26.60 20.90
N ALA A 100 1.38 25.74 20.53
CA ALA A 100 2.53 26.11 19.70
C ALA A 100 2.78 25.04 18.63
N GLN A 101 3.53 25.38 17.60
CA GLN A 101 3.87 24.43 16.53
C GLN A 101 5.37 24.44 16.22
N LEU A 102 5.88 23.25 15.87
CA LEU A 102 7.17 23.08 15.21
C LEU A 102 6.92 22.63 13.76
N VAL A 103 7.63 23.21 12.82
CA VAL A 103 7.61 22.76 11.42
C VAL A 103 8.89 21.98 11.17
N VAL A 104 8.74 20.71 10.82
CA VAL A 104 9.84 19.75 10.63
C VAL A 104 9.89 19.39 9.16
N PRO A 105 10.90 19.80 8.41
CA PRO A 105 11.08 19.45 7.01
C PRO A 105 11.64 18.02 6.90
N ILE A 106 10.84 17.07 6.42
CA ILE A 106 11.26 15.69 6.13
C ILE A 106 11.81 15.65 4.71
N GLY A 107 13.00 15.09 4.51
CA GLY A 107 13.60 14.97 3.18
C GLY A 107 12.77 14.06 2.27
N ALA A 108 12.52 14.50 1.04
CA ALA A 108 11.69 13.77 0.07
C ALA A 108 12.33 12.43 -0.36
N GLU A 109 13.64 12.26 -0.16
CA GLU A 109 14.37 11.01 -0.39
C GLU A 109 14.11 9.93 0.68
N ASN A 110 13.53 10.31 1.83
CA ASN A 110 13.23 9.40 2.91
C ASN A 110 11.80 8.85 2.79
N ASP A 111 11.56 7.66 3.34
CA ASP A 111 10.20 7.17 3.51
C ASP A 111 9.47 8.06 4.52
N THR A 112 8.44 8.77 4.05
CA THR A 112 7.68 9.72 4.89
C THR A 112 6.95 8.99 6.03
N GLY A 113 6.48 7.77 5.79
CA GLY A 113 5.80 6.96 6.81
C GLY A 113 6.71 6.57 7.95
N ASP A 114 7.89 6.06 7.61
CA ASP A 114 8.91 5.66 8.58
C ASP A 114 9.45 6.88 9.34
N SER A 115 9.75 7.98 8.65
CA SER A 115 10.23 9.22 9.26
C SER A 115 9.22 9.81 10.26
N VAL A 116 7.92 9.80 9.93
CA VAL A 116 6.87 10.25 10.86
C VAL A 116 6.72 9.28 12.04
N ALA A 117 6.89 7.97 11.83
CA ALA A 117 6.87 6.99 12.92
C ALA A 117 8.02 7.24 13.90
N GLU A 118 9.23 7.45 13.41
CA GLU A 118 10.40 7.81 14.22
C GLU A 118 10.19 9.15 14.97
N LEU A 119 9.60 10.15 14.29
CA LEU A 119 9.24 11.43 14.93
C LEU A 119 8.27 11.21 16.09
N ARG A 120 7.24 10.37 15.91
CA ARG A 120 6.27 10.06 16.97
C ARG A 120 6.90 9.32 18.14
N GLU A 121 7.82 8.39 17.88
CA GLU A 121 8.59 7.69 18.91
C GLU A 121 9.48 8.67 19.69
N LEU A 122 10.19 9.56 19.01
CA LEU A 122 11.02 10.59 19.64
C LEU A 122 10.18 11.53 20.53
N LEU A 123 8.99 11.93 20.09
CA LEU A 123 8.06 12.75 20.88
C LEU A 123 7.53 12.00 22.12
N ALA A 124 7.30 10.69 22.02
CA ALA A 124 6.86 9.86 23.14
C ALA A 124 7.97 9.68 24.18
N ASP A 125 9.20 9.47 23.73
CA ASP A 125 10.38 9.30 24.60
C ASP A 125 10.79 10.60 25.31
N HIS A 126 10.51 11.75 24.68
CA HIS A 126 10.84 13.08 25.20
C HIS A 126 9.58 13.88 25.53
N SER A 127 8.62 13.25 26.20
CA SER A 127 7.37 13.90 26.59
C SER A 127 7.62 15.11 27.48
N LEU A 128 7.02 16.25 27.12
CA LEU A 128 7.09 17.49 27.87
C LEU A 128 6.01 17.50 28.95
N PRO A 129 6.34 17.80 30.23
CA PRO A 129 5.35 17.79 31.31
C PRO A 129 4.19 18.76 31.07
N GLY A 130 2.96 18.25 31.02
CA GLY A 130 1.76 19.04 30.83
C GLY A 130 1.53 19.52 29.39
N ILE A 131 2.29 19.03 28.44
CA ILE A 131 2.15 19.31 27.00
C ILE A 131 1.84 18.01 26.26
N GLN A 132 0.84 18.05 25.40
CA GLN A 132 0.57 16.98 24.43
C GLN A 132 1.20 17.38 23.11
N ALA A 133 1.97 16.46 22.52
CA ALA A 133 2.56 16.63 21.20
C ALA A 133 1.86 15.72 20.19
N GLN A 134 1.40 16.27 19.08
CA GLN A 134 0.73 15.55 18.01
C GLN A 134 1.35 15.92 16.67
N VAL A 135 1.52 14.93 15.78
CA VAL A 135 2.05 15.14 14.44
C VAL A 135 0.92 15.25 13.44
N THR A 136 0.94 16.31 12.63
CA THR A 136 0.00 16.60 11.55
C THR A 136 0.75 17.21 10.35
N GLY A 137 0.05 17.90 9.47
CA GLY A 137 0.63 18.47 8.25
C GLY A 137 0.71 17.46 7.11
N PRO A 138 1.27 17.86 5.95
CA PRO A 138 1.33 17.00 4.77
C PRO A 138 2.00 15.64 5.04
N ALA A 139 3.16 15.62 5.72
CA ALA A 139 3.84 14.39 6.06
C ALA A 139 3.06 13.52 7.05
N GLY A 140 2.46 14.14 8.09
CA GLY A 140 1.61 13.43 9.06
C GLY A 140 0.41 12.78 8.40
N TYR A 141 -0.26 13.51 7.50
CA TYR A 141 -1.40 13.00 6.75
C TYR A 141 -1.00 11.85 5.82
N ALA A 142 0.10 12.00 5.08
CA ALA A 142 0.60 10.94 4.20
C ALA A 142 0.96 9.67 4.98
N ALA A 143 1.64 9.81 6.12
CA ALA A 143 1.98 8.69 6.99
C ALA A 143 0.75 7.97 7.55
N ASP A 144 -0.28 8.72 7.98
CA ASP A 144 -1.52 8.12 8.50
C ASP A 144 -2.31 7.41 7.39
N LEU A 145 -2.27 7.95 6.17
CA LEU A 145 -2.88 7.31 5.00
C LEU A 145 -2.19 5.97 4.68
N VAL A 146 -0.86 5.98 4.61
CA VAL A 146 -0.06 4.76 4.40
C VAL A 146 -0.31 3.74 5.51
N ALA A 147 -0.32 4.16 6.77
CA ALA A 147 -0.59 3.27 7.91
C ALA A 147 -2.01 2.71 7.89
N ALA A 148 -3.01 3.52 7.50
CA ALA A 148 -4.40 3.07 7.38
C ALA A 148 -4.57 2.01 6.29
N PHE A 149 -3.90 2.18 5.14
CA PHE A 149 -4.00 1.23 4.04
C PHE A 149 -3.07 0.03 4.21
N GLY A 150 -1.85 0.19 4.70
CA GLY A 150 -0.88 -0.89 4.89
C GLY A 150 -1.33 -1.97 5.88
N GLY A 151 -2.06 -1.57 6.94
CA GLY A 151 -2.65 -2.51 7.90
C GLY A 151 -3.87 -3.25 7.36
N ILE A 152 -4.64 -2.61 6.48
CA ILE A 152 -5.85 -3.19 5.87
C ILE A 152 -5.47 -4.29 4.89
N ASP A 153 -4.43 -4.10 4.07
CA ASP A 153 -4.05 -5.02 3.00
C ASP A 153 -3.63 -6.39 3.52
N SER A 154 -2.76 -6.45 4.52
CA SER A 154 -2.30 -7.72 5.08
C SER A 154 -3.42 -8.45 5.83
N THR A 155 -4.26 -7.74 6.57
CA THR A 155 -5.40 -8.31 7.30
C THR A 155 -6.48 -8.80 6.34
N LEU A 156 -6.83 -8.00 5.33
CA LEU A 156 -7.80 -8.39 4.30
C LEU A 156 -7.32 -9.59 3.50
N LEU A 157 -6.06 -9.62 3.11
CA LEU A 157 -5.47 -10.75 2.40
C LEU A 157 -5.50 -12.02 3.25
N LEU A 158 -5.14 -11.93 4.54
CA LEU A 158 -5.20 -13.06 5.47
C LEU A 158 -6.63 -13.58 5.61
N VAL A 159 -7.61 -12.70 5.84
CA VAL A 159 -9.02 -13.05 5.96
C VAL A 159 -9.54 -13.68 4.67
N ALA A 160 -9.20 -13.12 3.50
CA ALA A 160 -9.57 -13.65 2.20
C ALA A 160 -9.00 -15.06 2.00
N VAL A 161 -7.70 -15.28 2.26
CA VAL A 161 -7.05 -16.58 2.14
C VAL A 161 -7.65 -17.61 3.08
N VAL A 162 -7.93 -17.24 4.34
CA VAL A 162 -8.58 -18.13 5.32
C VAL A 162 -10.01 -18.48 4.89
N ALA A 163 -10.79 -17.50 4.46
CA ALA A 163 -12.17 -17.73 3.99
C ALA A 163 -12.18 -18.66 2.77
N VAL A 164 -11.30 -18.40 1.80
CA VAL A 164 -11.12 -19.25 0.62
C VAL A 164 -10.72 -20.67 1.02
N LEU A 165 -9.75 -20.83 1.94
CA LEU A 165 -9.32 -22.13 2.43
C LEU A 165 -10.49 -22.92 3.04
N VAL A 166 -11.28 -22.27 3.89
CA VAL A 166 -12.45 -22.90 4.55
C VAL A 166 -13.47 -23.34 3.50
N ILE A 167 -13.80 -22.48 2.54
CA ILE A 167 -14.75 -22.78 1.46
C ILE A 167 -14.22 -23.96 0.62
N LEU A 168 -12.95 -23.92 0.21
CA LEU A 168 -12.34 -24.96 -0.60
C LEU A 168 -12.31 -26.30 0.13
N VAL A 169 -11.98 -26.33 1.43
CA VAL A 169 -12.00 -27.58 2.24
C VAL A 169 -13.42 -28.13 2.32
N ALA A 170 -14.42 -27.26 2.55
CA ALA A 170 -15.82 -27.67 2.61
C ALA A 170 -16.33 -28.25 1.27
N VAL A 171 -15.99 -27.60 0.15
CA VAL A 171 -16.39 -28.00 -1.21
C VAL A 171 -15.66 -29.26 -1.68
N TYR A 172 -14.36 -29.30 -1.52
CA TYR A 172 -13.55 -30.42 -2.03
C TYR A 172 -13.55 -31.64 -1.11
N ARG A 173 -13.86 -31.46 0.16
CA ARG A 173 -13.79 -32.54 1.19
C ARG A 173 -12.42 -33.24 1.19
N SER A 174 -11.36 -32.50 0.88
CA SER A 174 -9.99 -32.94 0.83
C SER A 174 -9.08 -31.77 1.24
N PRO A 175 -8.12 -31.93 2.14
CA PRO A 175 -7.23 -30.84 2.54
C PRO A 175 -6.13 -30.57 1.50
N LEU A 176 -5.80 -31.54 0.64
CA LEU A 176 -4.68 -31.42 -0.31
C LEU A 176 -4.99 -30.44 -1.47
N LEU A 177 -6.19 -30.51 -2.04
CA LEU A 177 -6.58 -29.67 -3.17
C LEU A 177 -6.59 -28.19 -2.82
N PRO A 178 -7.18 -27.74 -1.69
CA PRO A 178 -7.09 -26.35 -1.25
C PRO A 178 -5.67 -25.83 -1.11
N VAL A 179 -4.77 -26.62 -0.54
CA VAL A 179 -3.36 -26.24 -0.37
C VAL A 179 -2.70 -26.03 -1.73
N LEU A 180 -2.93 -26.92 -2.69
CA LEU A 180 -2.41 -26.76 -4.06
C LEU A 180 -2.96 -25.50 -4.74
N VAL A 181 -4.24 -25.21 -4.56
CA VAL A 181 -4.88 -23.98 -5.12
C VAL A 181 -4.26 -22.73 -4.51
N ILE A 182 -4.09 -22.68 -3.19
CA ILE A 182 -3.47 -21.53 -2.51
C ILE A 182 -2.02 -21.35 -2.96
N VAL A 183 -1.24 -22.42 -3.04
CA VAL A 183 0.13 -22.34 -3.55
C VAL A 183 0.16 -21.81 -4.98
N ALA A 184 -0.74 -22.27 -5.84
CA ALA A 184 -0.83 -21.76 -7.21
C ALA A 184 -1.21 -20.26 -7.23
N SER A 185 -2.12 -19.83 -6.36
CA SER A 185 -2.52 -18.43 -6.24
C SER A 185 -1.38 -17.54 -5.74
N LEU A 186 -0.59 -17.99 -4.77
CA LEU A 186 0.59 -17.27 -4.30
C LEU A 186 1.68 -17.17 -5.38
N LEU A 187 1.85 -18.20 -6.22
CA LEU A 187 2.76 -18.16 -7.35
C LEU A 187 2.29 -17.16 -8.42
N ALA A 188 0.98 -17.13 -8.70
CA ALA A 188 0.39 -16.15 -9.62
C ALA A 188 0.51 -14.74 -9.07
N LEU A 189 0.30 -14.55 -7.77
CA LEU A 189 0.48 -13.27 -7.10
C LEU A 189 1.93 -12.77 -7.20
N GLY A 190 2.91 -13.64 -6.95
CA GLY A 190 4.34 -13.30 -7.11
C GLY A 190 4.68 -12.89 -8.55
N LEU A 191 4.15 -13.60 -9.55
CA LEU A 191 4.34 -13.24 -10.95
C LEU A 191 3.68 -11.91 -11.31
N SER A 192 2.43 -11.69 -10.86
CA SER A 192 1.72 -10.44 -11.08
C SER A 192 2.43 -9.26 -10.40
N GLY A 193 2.90 -9.45 -9.16
CA GLY A 193 3.67 -8.44 -8.44
C GLY A 193 4.97 -8.09 -9.17
N ALA A 194 5.70 -9.07 -9.68
CA ALA A 194 6.92 -8.82 -10.45
C ALA A 194 6.65 -8.05 -11.75
N LEU A 195 5.55 -8.35 -12.45
CA LEU A 195 5.15 -7.62 -13.67
C LEU A 195 4.74 -6.18 -13.35
N VAL A 196 3.96 -5.97 -12.29
CA VAL A 196 3.54 -4.63 -11.86
C VAL A 196 4.75 -3.82 -11.36
N TYR A 197 5.65 -4.43 -10.59
CA TYR A 197 6.90 -3.79 -10.19
C TYR A 197 7.70 -3.31 -11.40
N ALA A 198 7.91 -4.18 -12.38
CA ALA A 198 8.66 -3.82 -13.59
C ALA A 198 7.97 -2.72 -14.41
N ALA A 199 6.64 -2.69 -14.44
CA ALA A 199 5.89 -1.63 -15.13
C ALA A 199 5.96 -0.29 -14.37
N ALA A 200 5.88 -0.32 -13.04
CA ALA A 200 6.00 0.87 -12.19
C ALA A 200 7.43 1.44 -12.22
N ASP A 201 8.45 0.59 -12.10
CA ASP A 201 9.86 0.97 -12.20
C ASP A 201 10.21 1.58 -13.57
N ALA A 202 9.53 1.13 -14.64
CA ALA A 202 9.65 1.72 -15.97
C ALA A 202 8.82 3.01 -16.16
N GLY A 203 8.09 3.47 -15.16
CA GLY A 203 7.23 4.65 -15.23
C GLY A 203 5.99 4.49 -16.12
N LEU A 204 5.59 3.24 -16.42
CA LEU A 204 4.41 2.96 -17.27
C LEU A 204 3.09 3.01 -16.49
N VAL A 205 3.14 2.77 -15.18
CA VAL A 205 1.97 2.80 -14.28
C VAL A 205 2.36 3.41 -12.95
N SER A 206 1.44 4.14 -12.31
CA SER A 206 1.58 4.60 -10.94
C SER A 206 0.97 3.56 -10.00
N LEU A 207 1.70 3.15 -8.97
CA LEU A 207 1.23 2.20 -7.98
C LEU A 207 1.05 2.92 -6.63
N ASN A 208 -0.08 2.71 -5.99
CA ASN A 208 -0.33 3.15 -4.62
C ASN A 208 -0.78 1.97 -3.75
N GLY A 209 -0.79 2.15 -2.43
CA GLY A 209 -1.17 1.09 -1.49
C GLY A 209 -2.55 0.51 -1.76
N GLN A 210 -3.53 1.34 -2.12
CA GLN A 210 -4.89 0.89 -2.43
C GLN A 210 -4.93 0.00 -3.69
N SER A 211 -4.27 0.41 -4.77
CA SER A 211 -4.18 -0.38 -6.01
C SER A 211 -3.48 -1.71 -5.78
N GLN A 212 -2.43 -1.72 -4.93
CA GLN A 212 -1.74 -2.95 -4.54
C GLN A 212 -2.67 -3.91 -3.77
N GLY A 213 -3.45 -3.42 -2.81
CA GLY A 213 -4.39 -4.25 -2.06
C GLY A 213 -5.46 -4.86 -2.96
N ILE A 214 -6.02 -4.07 -3.88
CA ILE A 214 -6.97 -4.55 -4.89
C ILE A 214 -6.33 -5.63 -5.77
N LEU A 215 -5.09 -5.42 -6.24
CA LEU A 215 -4.34 -6.40 -7.03
C LEU A 215 -4.23 -7.74 -6.28
N PHE A 216 -3.86 -7.72 -5.00
CA PHE A 216 -3.66 -8.92 -4.20
C PHE A 216 -4.95 -9.73 -4.07
N ILE A 217 -6.04 -9.08 -3.72
CA ILE A 217 -7.34 -9.74 -3.56
C ILE A 217 -7.88 -10.25 -4.90
N LEU A 218 -7.74 -9.45 -5.97
CA LEU A 218 -8.23 -9.82 -7.30
C LEU A 218 -7.48 -11.04 -7.87
N VAL A 219 -6.15 -11.08 -7.75
CA VAL A 219 -5.33 -12.20 -8.23
C VAL A 219 -5.65 -13.48 -7.45
N VAL A 220 -5.71 -13.42 -6.12
CA VAL A 220 -6.04 -14.60 -5.29
C VAL A 220 -7.46 -15.07 -5.56
N GLY A 221 -8.43 -14.16 -5.68
CA GLY A 221 -9.82 -14.48 -6.02
C GLY A 221 -9.94 -15.14 -7.38
N ALA A 222 -9.42 -14.52 -8.43
CA ALA A 222 -9.48 -15.05 -9.79
C ALA A 222 -8.80 -16.41 -9.92
N CYS A 223 -7.63 -16.60 -9.30
CA CYS A 223 -6.94 -17.89 -9.30
C CYS A 223 -7.76 -18.99 -8.62
N THR A 224 -8.41 -18.67 -7.51
CA THR A 224 -9.26 -19.65 -6.80
C THR A 224 -10.50 -20.01 -7.60
N ASP A 225 -11.15 -19.06 -8.24
CA ASP A 225 -12.33 -19.30 -9.07
C ASP A 225 -12.01 -20.18 -10.29
N TYR A 226 -10.91 -19.90 -10.99
CA TYR A 226 -10.49 -20.73 -12.11
C TYR A 226 -9.99 -22.11 -11.69
N ALA A 227 -9.36 -22.22 -10.52
CA ALA A 227 -8.98 -23.52 -9.95
C ALA A 227 -10.20 -24.36 -9.57
N LEU A 228 -11.26 -23.74 -9.02
CA LEU A 228 -12.54 -24.40 -8.74
C LEU A 228 -13.12 -24.99 -10.02
N LEU A 229 -13.18 -24.22 -11.09
CA LEU A 229 -13.69 -24.65 -12.39
C LEU A 229 -12.88 -25.83 -12.95
N LEU A 230 -11.54 -25.73 -12.90
CA LEU A 230 -10.66 -26.79 -13.38
C LEU A 230 -10.81 -28.09 -12.55
N VAL A 231 -10.88 -27.98 -11.22
CA VAL A 231 -11.03 -29.17 -10.36
C VAL A 231 -12.40 -29.80 -10.52
N ALA A 232 -13.47 -28.99 -10.67
CA ALA A 232 -14.79 -29.53 -10.95
C ALA A 232 -14.79 -30.34 -12.26
N ARG A 233 -14.22 -29.76 -13.33
CA ARG A 233 -14.11 -30.45 -14.62
C ARG A 233 -13.22 -31.69 -14.56
N TYR A 234 -12.11 -31.63 -13.85
CA TYR A 234 -11.23 -32.77 -13.65
C TYR A 234 -11.94 -33.95 -12.95
N ARG A 235 -12.80 -33.68 -11.96
CA ARG A 235 -13.61 -34.73 -11.30
C ARG A 235 -14.62 -35.37 -12.26
N GLU A 236 -15.21 -34.60 -13.15
CA GLU A 236 -16.10 -35.13 -14.18
C GLU A 236 -15.34 -36.04 -15.15
N GLU A 237 -14.17 -35.60 -15.62
CA GLU A 237 -13.35 -36.37 -16.56
C GLU A 237 -12.73 -37.64 -15.93
N LEU A 238 -12.49 -37.65 -14.62
CA LEU A 238 -12.08 -38.88 -13.91
C LEU A 238 -13.14 -39.99 -13.90
N ALA A 239 -14.41 -39.63 -14.06
CA ALA A 239 -15.49 -40.62 -14.17
C ALA A 239 -15.56 -41.28 -15.57
N VAL A 240 -14.94 -40.67 -16.57
CA VAL A 240 -14.99 -41.10 -17.97
C VAL A 240 -13.68 -41.72 -18.45
N HIS A 241 -12.54 -41.26 -17.93
CA HIS A 241 -11.22 -41.67 -18.36
C HIS A 241 -10.59 -42.59 -17.33
N GLU A 242 -10.07 -43.74 -17.78
CA GLU A 242 -9.36 -44.69 -16.91
C GLU A 242 -7.99 -44.22 -16.46
N ARG A 243 -7.36 -43.30 -17.24
CA ARG A 243 -6.01 -42.80 -16.99
C ARG A 243 -6.04 -41.35 -16.51
N VAL A 244 -5.43 -41.08 -15.36
CA VAL A 244 -5.33 -39.77 -14.76
C VAL A 244 -4.79 -38.68 -15.72
N PRO A 245 -3.70 -38.91 -16.52
CA PRO A 245 -3.20 -37.92 -17.45
C PRO A 245 -4.19 -37.52 -18.55
N GLU A 246 -5.01 -38.47 -19.01
CA GLU A 246 -6.04 -38.24 -20.02
C GLU A 246 -7.17 -37.38 -19.47
N ALA A 247 -7.63 -37.69 -18.25
CA ALA A 247 -8.62 -36.90 -17.53
C ALA A 247 -8.13 -35.45 -17.27
N VAL A 248 -6.87 -35.28 -16.88
CA VAL A 248 -6.28 -33.91 -16.69
C VAL A 248 -6.26 -33.16 -18.00
N LEU A 249 -5.81 -33.77 -19.08
CA LEU A 249 -5.74 -33.10 -20.39
C LEU A 249 -7.13 -32.73 -20.94
N ALA A 250 -8.12 -33.62 -20.76
CA ALA A 250 -9.51 -33.37 -21.14
C ALA A 250 -10.11 -32.22 -20.32
N ALA A 251 -9.87 -32.19 -18.99
CA ALA A 251 -10.31 -31.13 -18.11
C ALA A 251 -9.70 -29.77 -18.52
N VAL A 252 -8.39 -29.69 -18.72
CA VAL A 252 -7.70 -28.46 -19.15
C VAL A 252 -8.28 -27.96 -20.47
N ARG A 253 -8.46 -28.84 -21.46
CA ARG A 253 -9.05 -28.46 -22.75
C ARG A 253 -10.49 -27.96 -22.58
N GLY A 254 -11.27 -28.60 -21.70
CA GLY A 254 -12.65 -28.25 -21.45
C GLY A 254 -12.84 -26.87 -20.81
N VAL A 255 -11.88 -26.45 -19.94
CA VAL A 255 -11.98 -25.15 -19.24
C VAL A 255 -11.22 -24.02 -19.95
N THR A 256 -10.35 -24.31 -20.91
CA THR A 256 -9.52 -23.29 -21.60
C THR A 256 -10.41 -22.23 -22.28
N GLY A 257 -11.47 -22.63 -22.97
CA GLY A 257 -12.39 -21.71 -23.63
C GLY A 257 -13.07 -20.73 -22.65
N PRO A 258 -13.80 -21.22 -21.66
CA PRO A 258 -14.41 -20.40 -20.62
C PRO A 258 -13.40 -19.49 -19.87
N VAL A 259 -12.21 -19.98 -19.52
CA VAL A 259 -11.17 -19.21 -18.82
C VAL A 259 -10.63 -18.08 -19.70
N LEU A 260 -10.33 -18.36 -20.98
CA LEU A 260 -9.88 -17.34 -21.93
C LEU A 260 -10.96 -16.29 -22.21
N ALA A 261 -12.22 -16.70 -22.34
CA ALA A 261 -13.33 -15.77 -22.56
C ALA A 261 -13.55 -14.86 -21.34
N SER A 262 -13.62 -15.44 -20.13
CA SER A 262 -13.81 -14.70 -18.89
C SER A 262 -12.61 -13.79 -18.60
N GLY A 263 -11.38 -14.31 -18.65
CA GLY A 263 -10.16 -13.53 -18.45
C GLY A 263 -10.01 -12.42 -19.49
N GLY A 264 -10.32 -12.71 -20.74
CA GLY A 264 -10.34 -11.71 -21.82
C GLY A 264 -11.34 -10.58 -21.54
N THR A 265 -12.53 -10.89 -21.04
CA THR A 265 -13.53 -9.88 -20.67
C THR A 265 -13.03 -8.99 -19.53
N VAL A 266 -12.41 -9.58 -18.49
CA VAL A 266 -11.83 -8.81 -17.37
C VAL A 266 -10.70 -7.90 -17.86
N ILE A 267 -9.78 -8.42 -18.68
CA ILE A 267 -8.68 -7.64 -19.27
C ILE A 267 -9.22 -6.47 -20.09
N LEU A 268 -10.20 -6.72 -20.97
CA LEU A 268 -10.81 -5.66 -21.77
C LEU A 268 -11.53 -4.63 -20.91
N GLY A 269 -12.25 -5.07 -19.86
CA GLY A 269 -12.91 -4.18 -18.91
C GLY A 269 -11.92 -3.26 -18.19
N VAL A 270 -10.80 -3.80 -17.70
CA VAL A 270 -9.75 -3.02 -17.04
C VAL A 270 -9.06 -2.08 -18.04
N LEU A 271 -8.78 -2.54 -19.28
CA LEU A 271 -8.18 -1.69 -20.30
C LEU A 271 -9.10 -0.52 -20.71
N CYS A 272 -10.43 -0.69 -20.63
CA CYS A 272 -11.36 0.41 -20.86
C CYS A 272 -11.22 1.53 -19.80
N LEU A 273 -10.73 1.23 -18.60
CA LEU A 273 -10.46 2.25 -17.58
C LEU A 273 -9.29 3.16 -17.96
N LEU A 274 -8.34 2.68 -18.79
CA LEU A 274 -7.27 3.53 -19.31
C LEU A 274 -7.77 4.63 -20.26
N ALA A 275 -9.00 4.50 -20.74
CA ALA A 275 -9.66 5.53 -21.55
C ALA A 275 -10.49 6.52 -20.72
N ALA A 276 -10.52 6.38 -19.40
CA ALA A 276 -11.14 7.33 -18.50
C ALA A 276 -10.17 8.48 -18.19
N ASP A 277 -10.70 9.70 -18.04
CA ASP A 277 -9.91 10.91 -17.73
C ASP A 277 -9.49 10.97 -16.24
N LEU A 278 -9.34 9.82 -15.59
CA LEU A 278 -8.85 9.71 -14.21
C LEU A 278 -7.37 9.31 -14.26
N ALA A 279 -6.54 10.12 -13.64
CA ALA A 279 -5.15 9.78 -13.38
C ALA A 279 -5.10 8.73 -12.25
N SER A 280 -5.09 7.45 -12.61
CA SER A 280 -4.90 6.35 -11.63
C SER A 280 -4.33 5.13 -12.33
#